data_8c43ca8b0bba18fbe73606c5114b1a52
#
_entry.id   8c43ca8b0bba18fbe73606c5114b1a52
#
_cell.length_a   1.000
_cell.length_b   1.000
_cell.length_c   1.000
_cell.angle_alpha   90.00
_cell.angle_beta   90.00
_cell.angle_gamma   90.00
#
_symmetry.space_group_name_H-M   'P 1'
#
loop_
_entity.id
_entity.type
_entity.pdbx_description
1 polymer ?
#
loop_
_entity_poly.entity_id
_entity_poly.type
_entity_poly.pdbx_seq_one_letter_code
_entity_poly.pdbx_strand_id
1 'polypeptide(L)'
;MSGWLEYNRGNKFITLRDFTGSCQVFINNEVNLPKIESVITVKGTVHKRPDGNKNPAMETGEIEVVTSNVEVLNECERYHFPLNDYSKAKEDVRMRYRYFDIRSKMMQHNLRLRSSFLMKVRRFLCEEQGFVDVETPTLFRRTPGGAKEFIVPTANKGKFFSLPQSPQQFKQLLMVGGIDRYMQIARCYRDENTKPERQPEFTQLDLELSFTTQGEIKQIIERMLKASWPKHLPDLMMHFPRMSYTNATLLYGIATPEHRLQR
;
A
#
# COMPACT_ATOMS: atom_id res chain seq x y z
N MET A 1 -1.10 -20.44 18.23
CA MET A 1 -0.76 -19.39 17.25
C MET A 1 0.10 -19.99 16.15
N SER A 2 -0.06 -19.51 14.91
CA SER A 2 0.73 -19.95 13.75
C SER A 2 1.40 -18.76 13.10
N GLY A 3 2.59 -18.94 12.54
CA GLY A 3 3.34 -17.87 11.91
C GLY A 3 4.72 -18.32 11.43
N TRP A 4 5.54 -17.34 11.10
CA TRP A 4 6.92 -17.56 10.68
C TRP A 4 7.88 -17.49 11.86
N LEU A 5 8.80 -18.44 11.93
CA LEU A 5 9.91 -18.41 12.89
C LEU A 5 10.87 -17.27 12.53
N GLU A 6 10.74 -16.14 13.20
CA GLU A 6 11.53 -14.92 12.90
C GLU A 6 12.91 -14.97 13.54
N TYR A 7 13.02 -15.50 14.75
CA TYR A 7 14.24 -15.54 15.52
C TYR A 7 14.32 -16.78 16.40
N ASN A 8 15.53 -17.32 16.58
CA ASN A 8 15.81 -18.45 17.45
C ASN A 8 17.05 -18.15 18.32
N ARG A 9 16.91 -18.25 19.64
CA ARG A 9 17.99 -18.11 20.61
C ARG A 9 18.07 -19.36 21.49
N GLY A 10 19.04 -20.22 21.16
CA GLY A 10 19.38 -21.41 21.94
C GLY A 10 18.27 -22.45 21.99
N ASN A 11 17.40 -22.52 21.00
CA ASN A 11 16.26 -23.43 20.90
C ASN A 11 15.25 -23.36 22.06
N LYS A 12 15.41 -22.39 22.96
CA LYS A 12 14.50 -22.15 24.10
C LYS A 12 13.64 -20.91 23.93
N PHE A 13 14.20 -19.86 23.33
CA PHE A 13 13.47 -18.62 23.08
C PHE A 13 13.38 -18.40 21.58
N ILE A 14 12.18 -18.38 21.06
CA ILE A 14 11.92 -18.06 19.66
C ILE A 14 10.98 -16.86 19.55
N THR A 15 11.03 -16.18 18.42
CA THR A 15 10.04 -15.18 18.06
C THR A 15 9.22 -15.70 16.90
N LEU A 16 7.92 -15.76 17.10
CA LEU A 16 6.95 -16.11 16.07
C LEU A 16 6.28 -14.83 15.56
N ARG A 17 6.31 -14.63 14.26
CA ARG A 17 5.73 -13.48 13.59
C ARG A 17 4.53 -13.91 12.76
N ASP A 18 3.45 -13.17 12.88
CA ASP A 18 2.31 -13.23 11.98
C ASP A 18 2.00 -11.84 11.36
N PHE A 19 0.80 -11.68 10.78
CA PHE A 19 0.38 -10.43 10.18
C PHE A 19 0.08 -9.33 11.21
N THR A 20 -0.13 -9.67 12.47
CA THR A 20 -0.45 -8.73 13.55
C THR A 20 0.80 -8.21 14.25
N GLY A 21 1.89 -8.98 14.23
CA GLY A 21 3.14 -8.62 14.87
C GLY A 21 3.99 -9.82 15.23
N SER A 22 4.88 -9.67 16.22
CA SER A 22 5.77 -10.71 16.67
C SER A 22 5.55 -10.99 18.17
N CYS A 23 5.57 -12.26 18.56
CA CYS A 23 5.45 -12.69 19.95
C CYS A 23 6.59 -13.62 20.33
N GLN A 24 7.13 -13.44 21.54
CA GLN A 24 8.11 -14.38 22.09
C GLN A 24 7.43 -15.66 22.53
N VAL A 25 8.08 -16.77 22.23
CA VAL A 25 7.69 -18.10 22.70
C VAL A 25 8.84 -18.69 23.50
N PHE A 26 8.55 -19.16 24.71
CA PHE A 26 9.47 -19.92 25.53
C PHE A 26 9.13 -21.40 25.43
N ILE A 27 10.14 -22.22 25.12
CA ILE A 27 9.98 -23.67 24.92
C ILE A 27 10.58 -24.41 26.12
N ASN A 28 9.71 -25.12 26.85
CA ASN A 28 10.12 -25.83 28.08
C ASN A 28 10.94 -27.09 27.81
N ASN A 29 10.68 -27.78 26.68
CA ASN A 29 11.32 -29.03 26.33
C ASN A 29 12.38 -28.81 25.23
N GLU A 30 13.26 -29.78 25.05
CA GLU A 30 14.13 -29.81 23.89
C GLU A 30 13.30 -30.14 22.64
N VAL A 31 13.30 -29.22 21.68
CA VAL A 31 12.61 -29.34 20.39
C VAL A 31 13.57 -29.04 19.29
N ASN A 32 13.60 -29.89 18.27
CA ASN A 32 14.36 -29.57 17.06
C ASN A 32 13.59 -28.53 16.23
N LEU A 33 14.13 -27.32 16.17
CA LEU A 33 13.50 -26.22 15.47
C LEU A 33 13.95 -26.19 14.00
N PRO A 34 13.03 -25.86 13.08
CA PRO A 34 13.36 -25.68 11.69
C PRO A 34 14.16 -24.39 11.45
N LYS A 35 14.58 -24.16 10.23
CA LYS A 35 15.25 -22.90 9.83
C LYS A 35 14.37 -21.68 10.05
N ILE A 36 15.01 -20.52 10.24
CA ILE A 36 14.34 -19.21 10.25
C ILE A 36 13.48 -19.05 8.99
N GLU A 37 12.32 -18.37 9.14
CA GLU A 37 11.28 -18.19 8.12
C GLU A 37 10.49 -19.46 7.76
N SER A 38 10.69 -20.58 8.47
CA SER A 38 9.75 -21.70 8.43
C SER A 38 8.42 -21.34 9.07
N VAL A 39 7.35 -21.96 8.60
CA VAL A 39 6.00 -21.79 9.16
C VAL A 39 5.79 -22.84 10.24
N ILE A 40 5.46 -22.38 11.44
CA ILE A 40 5.25 -23.25 12.60
C ILE A 40 3.95 -22.92 13.32
N THR A 41 3.41 -23.88 14.02
CA THR A 41 2.30 -23.71 14.97
C THR A 41 2.79 -24.00 16.38
N VAL A 42 2.36 -23.14 17.30
CA VAL A 42 2.65 -23.26 18.73
C VAL A 42 1.33 -23.28 19.50
N LYS A 43 1.18 -24.26 20.38
CA LYS A 43 0.10 -24.34 21.35
C LYS A 43 0.68 -24.22 22.76
N GLY A 44 0.26 -23.21 23.51
CA GLY A 44 0.82 -22.95 24.84
C GLY A 44 -0.04 -22.00 25.65
N THR A 45 0.47 -21.64 26.82
CA THR A 45 -0.18 -20.71 27.76
C THR A 45 0.51 -19.35 27.72
N VAL A 46 -0.27 -18.28 27.75
CA VAL A 46 0.26 -16.92 27.81
C VAL A 46 0.66 -16.58 29.24
N HIS A 47 1.88 -16.13 29.42
CA HIS A 47 2.43 -15.67 30.68
C HIS A 47 2.91 -14.23 30.58
N LYS A 48 2.85 -13.50 31.70
CA LYS A 48 3.55 -12.21 31.81
C LYS A 48 5.04 -12.45 31.95
N ARG A 49 5.85 -11.68 31.23
CA ARG A 49 7.31 -11.72 31.41
C ARG A 49 7.69 -11.13 32.77
N PRO A 50 8.72 -11.65 33.43
CA PRO A 50 9.32 -11.00 34.58
C PRO A 50 9.69 -9.56 34.27
N ASP A 51 9.59 -8.64 35.24
CA ASP A 51 9.79 -7.19 35.02
C ASP A 51 11.16 -6.85 34.39
N GLY A 52 12.22 -7.57 34.73
CA GLY A 52 13.55 -7.40 34.10
C GLY A 52 13.66 -7.92 32.66
N ASN A 53 12.69 -8.66 32.14
CA ASN A 53 12.71 -9.30 30.82
C ASN A 53 11.67 -8.73 29.84
N LYS A 54 10.97 -7.67 30.24
CA LYS A 54 10.05 -6.94 29.37
C LYS A 54 10.81 -6.29 28.24
N ASN A 55 10.26 -6.34 27.02
CA ASN A 55 10.85 -5.73 25.84
C ASN A 55 9.97 -4.59 25.29
N PRO A 56 10.26 -3.32 25.62
CA PRO A 56 9.44 -2.19 25.17
C PRO A 56 9.48 -1.94 23.65
N ALA A 57 10.43 -2.53 22.94
CA ALA A 57 10.53 -2.44 21.47
C ALA A 57 9.60 -3.43 20.74
N MET A 58 8.90 -4.29 21.47
CA MET A 58 7.98 -5.28 20.93
C MET A 58 6.56 -5.01 21.44
N GLU A 59 5.56 -4.95 20.57
CA GLU A 59 4.16 -4.68 20.97
C GLU A 59 3.63 -5.70 22.00
N THR A 60 4.05 -6.96 21.90
CA THR A 60 3.75 -8.02 22.86
C THR A 60 4.84 -8.22 23.92
N GLY A 61 5.68 -7.20 24.14
CA GLY A 61 6.90 -7.31 24.96
C GLY A 61 6.69 -7.58 26.45
N GLU A 62 5.46 -7.43 26.96
CA GLU A 62 5.09 -7.72 28.34
C GLU A 62 4.69 -9.19 28.57
N ILE A 63 4.44 -9.94 27.49
CA ILE A 63 3.96 -11.31 27.54
C ILE A 63 4.84 -12.26 26.73
N GLU A 64 4.73 -13.53 27.01
CA GLU A 64 5.31 -14.62 26.22
C GLU A 64 4.37 -15.83 26.22
N VAL A 65 4.50 -16.67 25.21
CA VAL A 65 3.79 -17.96 25.15
C VAL A 65 4.72 -19.04 25.62
N VAL A 66 4.32 -19.76 26.66
CA VAL A 66 5.08 -20.93 27.17
C VAL A 66 4.51 -22.19 26.53
N THR A 67 5.38 -22.98 25.90
CA THR A 67 4.98 -24.20 25.20
C THR A 67 5.95 -25.39 25.46
N SER A 68 5.44 -26.58 25.32
CA SER A 68 6.24 -27.82 25.29
C SER A 68 6.30 -28.44 23.89
N ASN A 69 5.54 -27.90 22.93
CA ASN A 69 5.44 -28.48 21.59
C ASN A 69 5.38 -27.42 20.49
N VAL A 70 6.13 -27.67 19.44
CA VAL A 70 6.16 -26.87 18.23
C VAL A 70 5.90 -27.78 17.04
N GLU A 71 4.87 -27.49 16.26
CA GLU A 71 4.52 -28.21 15.05
C GLU A 71 5.05 -27.46 13.83
N VAL A 72 5.83 -28.13 13.01
CA VAL A 72 6.34 -27.55 11.76
C VAL A 72 5.31 -27.79 10.66
N LEU A 73 4.75 -26.71 10.12
CA LEU A 73 3.77 -26.77 9.03
C LEU A 73 4.47 -26.75 7.66
N ASN A 74 5.53 -25.96 7.54
CA ASN A 74 6.29 -25.85 6.30
C ASN A 74 7.71 -25.37 6.59
N GLU A 75 8.71 -26.10 6.14
CA GLU A 75 10.11 -25.68 6.28
C GLU A 75 10.51 -24.65 5.23
N CYS A 76 11.35 -23.70 5.65
CA CYS A 76 11.99 -22.75 4.75
C CYS A 76 13.15 -23.43 4.02
N GLU A 77 12.99 -23.67 2.74
CA GLU A 77 14.08 -24.28 1.94
C GLU A 77 15.25 -23.32 1.82
N ARG A 78 14.99 -22.04 1.55
CA ARG A 78 16.02 -21.05 1.30
C ARG A 78 15.70 -19.69 1.92
N TYR A 79 16.63 -19.20 2.74
CA TYR A 79 16.63 -17.83 3.27
C TYR A 79 17.35 -16.90 2.29
N HIS A 80 16.62 -16.02 1.61
CA HIS A 80 17.17 -15.24 0.50
C HIS A 80 17.99 -14.04 0.95
N PHE A 81 17.53 -13.32 1.98
CA PHE A 81 18.17 -12.13 2.55
C PHE A 81 17.57 -11.77 3.92
N PRO A 82 18.28 -11.01 4.76
CA PRO A 82 17.78 -10.58 6.06
C PRO A 82 16.54 -9.69 5.94
N LEU A 83 15.42 -10.07 6.56
CA LEU A 83 14.18 -9.30 6.56
C LEU A 83 14.18 -8.15 7.57
N ASN A 84 15.03 -8.21 8.58
CA ASN A 84 15.18 -7.20 9.63
C ASN A 84 16.04 -6.00 9.20
N ASP A 85 16.82 -6.15 8.15
CA ASP A 85 17.68 -5.08 7.63
C ASP A 85 17.48 -4.91 6.11
N TYR A 86 16.55 -4.03 5.78
CA TYR A 86 16.15 -3.76 4.41
C TYR A 86 17.29 -3.23 3.53
N SER A 87 18.29 -2.60 4.12
CA SER A 87 19.45 -2.04 3.41
C SER A 87 20.44 -3.11 2.90
N LYS A 88 20.40 -4.32 3.47
CA LYS A 88 21.31 -5.40 3.11
C LYS A 88 20.96 -6.15 1.84
N ALA A 89 19.75 -5.99 1.32
CA ALA A 89 19.32 -6.65 0.10
C ALA A 89 19.23 -5.66 -1.06
N LYS A 90 19.93 -5.94 -2.15
CA LYS A 90 19.84 -5.14 -3.38
C LYS A 90 18.43 -5.20 -3.96
N GLU A 91 18.01 -4.15 -4.63
CA GLU A 91 16.65 -4.02 -5.17
C GLU A 91 16.32 -5.14 -6.17
N ASP A 92 17.24 -5.50 -7.05
CA ASP A 92 17.08 -6.58 -8.01
C ASP A 92 16.79 -7.94 -7.35
N VAL A 93 17.49 -8.24 -6.24
CA VAL A 93 17.27 -9.45 -5.45
C VAL A 93 15.91 -9.43 -4.77
N ARG A 94 15.51 -8.29 -4.22
CA ARG A 94 14.20 -8.10 -3.59
C ARG A 94 13.05 -8.23 -4.60
N MET A 95 13.23 -7.69 -5.80
CA MET A 95 12.23 -7.83 -6.88
C MET A 95 12.14 -9.27 -7.37
N ARG A 96 13.27 -9.99 -7.48
CA ARG A 96 13.30 -11.40 -7.87
C ARG A 96 12.59 -12.30 -6.86
N TYR A 97 12.76 -12.03 -5.57
CA TYR A 97 12.13 -12.79 -4.48
C TYR A 97 11.06 -11.95 -3.78
N ARG A 98 10.18 -11.34 -4.55
CA ARG A 98 9.19 -10.38 -4.06
C ARG A 98 8.27 -10.94 -2.97
N TYR A 99 7.87 -12.21 -3.07
CA TYR A 99 7.08 -12.90 -2.04
C TYR A 99 7.79 -12.92 -0.68
N PHE A 100 9.11 -12.99 -0.68
CA PHE A 100 9.91 -12.95 0.53
C PHE A 100 10.10 -11.51 1.02
N ASP A 101 10.36 -10.57 0.12
CA ASP A 101 10.46 -9.14 0.43
C ASP A 101 9.19 -8.58 1.10
N ILE A 102 8.01 -9.02 0.66
CA ILE A 102 6.73 -8.63 1.25
C ILE A 102 6.59 -9.03 2.74
N ARG A 103 7.34 -10.00 3.23
CA ARG A 103 7.39 -10.36 4.65
C ARG A 103 8.09 -9.31 5.52
N SER A 104 8.89 -8.40 4.94
CA SER A 104 9.59 -7.36 5.70
C SER A 104 8.60 -6.40 6.37
N LYS A 105 8.94 -5.94 7.58
CA LYS A 105 8.10 -4.99 8.36
C LYS A 105 7.75 -3.75 7.55
N MET A 106 8.72 -3.22 6.78
CA MET A 106 8.51 -2.04 5.96
C MET A 106 7.46 -2.28 4.86
N MET A 107 7.56 -3.39 4.12
CA MET A 107 6.60 -3.70 3.05
C MET A 107 5.21 -3.99 3.60
N GLN A 108 5.13 -4.73 4.71
CA GLN A 108 3.87 -4.96 5.42
C GLN A 108 3.22 -3.64 5.87
N HIS A 109 4.02 -2.74 6.44
CA HIS A 109 3.56 -1.40 6.83
C HIS A 109 3.03 -0.61 5.62
N ASN A 110 3.80 -0.55 4.53
CA ASN A 110 3.43 0.21 3.33
C ASN A 110 2.12 -0.28 2.70
N LEU A 111 1.93 -1.60 2.59
CA LEU A 111 0.71 -2.20 2.05
C LEU A 111 -0.51 -1.88 2.92
N ARG A 112 -0.38 -2.00 4.24
CA ARG A 112 -1.46 -1.70 5.19
C ARG A 112 -1.78 -0.21 5.23
N LEU A 113 -0.75 0.64 5.21
CA LEU A 113 -0.91 2.08 5.16
C LEU A 113 -1.70 2.51 3.92
N ARG A 114 -1.31 1.99 2.74
CA ARG A 114 -2.02 2.24 1.49
C ARG A 114 -3.49 1.79 1.59
N SER A 115 -3.74 0.57 2.08
CA SER A 115 -5.09 0.04 2.24
C SER A 115 -5.94 0.91 3.17
N SER A 116 -5.40 1.25 4.33
CA SER A 116 -6.08 2.12 5.31
C SER A 116 -6.37 3.52 4.75
N PHE A 117 -5.40 4.12 4.05
CA PHE A 117 -5.57 5.43 3.42
C PHE A 117 -6.68 5.41 2.38
N LEU A 118 -6.67 4.46 1.45
CA LEU A 118 -7.69 4.33 0.41
C LEU A 118 -9.09 4.08 1.00
N MET A 119 -9.19 3.30 2.08
CA MET A 119 -10.46 3.08 2.76
C MET A 119 -11.01 4.36 3.40
N LYS A 120 -10.15 5.17 4.03
CA LYS A 120 -10.55 6.47 4.60
C LYS A 120 -10.98 7.45 3.51
N VAL A 121 -10.25 7.51 2.39
CA VAL A 121 -10.62 8.33 1.23
C VAL A 121 -12.00 7.94 0.72
N ARG A 122 -12.25 6.63 0.56
CA ARG A 122 -13.56 6.13 0.10
C ARG A 122 -14.68 6.49 1.07
N ARG A 123 -14.47 6.31 2.38
CA ARG A 123 -15.46 6.70 3.40
C ARG A 123 -15.78 8.19 3.33
N PHE A 124 -14.76 9.03 3.35
CA PHE A 124 -14.95 10.48 3.29
C PHE A 124 -15.73 10.89 2.05
N LEU A 125 -15.35 10.40 0.87
CA LEU A 125 -16.01 10.78 -0.37
C LEU A 125 -17.44 10.23 -0.47
N CYS A 126 -17.64 8.95 -0.18
CA CYS A 126 -18.95 8.31 -0.36
C CYS A 126 -19.93 8.62 0.78
N GLU A 127 -19.48 8.49 2.04
CA GLU A 127 -20.37 8.62 3.20
C GLU A 127 -20.59 10.08 3.61
N GLU A 128 -19.53 10.93 3.53
CA GLU A 128 -19.64 12.32 4.00
C GLU A 128 -19.88 13.33 2.89
N GLN A 129 -19.43 13.06 1.65
CA GLN A 129 -19.54 13.99 0.53
C GLN A 129 -20.53 13.53 -0.55
N GLY A 130 -21.15 12.37 -0.40
CA GLY A 130 -22.20 11.86 -1.30
C GLY A 130 -21.70 11.43 -2.68
N PHE A 131 -20.43 11.06 -2.81
CA PHE A 131 -19.90 10.49 -4.06
C PHE A 131 -20.39 9.06 -4.26
N VAL A 132 -20.60 8.69 -5.51
CA VAL A 132 -20.89 7.32 -5.92
C VAL A 132 -19.61 6.69 -6.46
N ASP A 133 -19.20 5.57 -5.86
CA ASP A 133 -18.05 4.78 -6.33
C ASP A 133 -18.52 3.88 -7.48
N VAL A 134 -18.12 4.20 -8.71
CA VAL A 134 -18.53 3.46 -9.90
C VAL A 134 -17.31 2.84 -10.59
N GLU A 135 -17.31 1.51 -10.68
CA GLU A 135 -16.31 0.77 -11.43
C GLU A 135 -16.58 0.86 -12.93
N THR A 136 -15.57 1.28 -13.69
CA THR A 136 -15.66 1.46 -15.15
C THR A 136 -14.88 0.37 -15.88
N PRO A 137 -15.27 0.03 -17.13
CA PRO A 137 -14.57 -0.97 -17.93
C PRO A 137 -13.12 -0.60 -18.22
N THR A 138 -12.23 -1.60 -18.19
CA THR A 138 -10.81 -1.48 -18.58
C THR A 138 -10.52 -1.99 -20.00
N LEU A 139 -11.45 -2.69 -20.61
CA LEU A 139 -11.38 -3.07 -22.03
C LEU A 139 -12.38 -2.22 -22.82
N PHE A 140 -11.87 -1.25 -23.57
CA PHE A 140 -12.71 -0.31 -24.30
C PHE A 140 -12.05 0.05 -25.63
N ARG A 141 -12.71 0.88 -26.42
CA ARG A 141 -12.13 1.45 -27.64
C ARG A 141 -11.08 2.51 -27.29
N ARG A 142 -10.18 2.77 -28.21
CA ARG A 142 -9.17 3.83 -28.08
C ARG A 142 -9.81 5.19 -27.74
N THR A 143 -9.21 5.87 -26.76
CA THR A 143 -9.58 7.25 -26.40
C THR A 143 -8.84 8.22 -27.32
N PRO A 144 -9.51 9.18 -27.95
CA PRO A 144 -8.83 10.18 -28.79
C PRO A 144 -7.94 11.10 -27.94
N GLY A 145 -6.70 11.29 -28.39
CA GLY A 145 -5.71 12.16 -27.72
C GLY A 145 -5.02 11.52 -26.52
N GLY A 146 -4.10 12.25 -25.88
CA GLY A 146 -3.36 11.83 -24.68
C GLY A 146 -2.16 10.94 -24.98
N ALA A 147 -1.81 10.08 -24.01
CA ALA A 147 -0.68 9.17 -24.09
C ALA A 147 -0.94 8.01 -25.06
N LYS A 148 0.13 7.31 -25.45
CA LYS A 148 0.01 6.08 -26.20
C LYS A 148 -0.64 4.98 -25.35
N GLU A 149 -1.57 4.25 -25.93
CA GLU A 149 -2.35 3.21 -25.25
C GLU A 149 -1.85 1.81 -25.57
N PHE A 150 -2.00 0.90 -24.60
CA PHE A 150 -1.78 -0.53 -24.83
C PHE A 150 -2.96 -1.13 -25.60
N ILE A 151 -2.66 -1.86 -26.65
CA ILE A 151 -3.64 -2.52 -27.51
C ILE A 151 -3.77 -3.99 -27.12
N VAL A 152 -5.00 -4.43 -26.91
CA VAL A 152 -5.34 -5.80 -26.52
C VAL A 152 -6.03 -6.52 -27.69
N PRO A 153 -5.43 -7.55 -28.27
CA PRO A 153 -6.06 -8.34 -29.33
C PRO A 153 -7.33 -9.03 -28.83
N THR A 154 -8.31 -9.18 -29.72
CA THR A 154 -9.54 -9.90 -29.44
C THR A 154 -9.63 -11.22 -30.24
N ALA A 155 -10.56 -12.09 -29.86
CA ALA A 155 -10.86 -13.29 -30.63
C ALA A 155 -11.40 -12.97 -32.04
N ASN A 156 -11.99 -11.80 -32.25
CA ASN A 156 -12.47 -11.34 -33.54
C ASN A 156 -11.31 -10.78 -34.35
N LYS A 157 -10.99 -11.44 -35.45
CA LYS A 157 -9.88 -11.08 -36.33
C LYS A 157 -9.97 -9.63 -36.82
N GLY A 158 -8.90 -8.88 -36.63
CA GLY A 158 -8.81 -7.45 -36.98
C GLY A 158 -9.49 -6.47 -36.01
N LYS A 159 -10.01 -6.95 -34.87
CA LYS A 159 -10.57 -6.09 -33.82
C LYS A 159 -9.71 -6.11 -32.57
N PHE A 160 -9.62 -4.95 -31.90
CA PHE A 160 -8.77 -4.73 -30.73
C PHE A 160 -9.52 -3.92 -29.68
N PHE A 161 -9.24 -4.22 -28.43
CA PHE A 161 -9.50 -3.30 -27.32
C PHE A 161 -8.27 -2.45 -27.03
N SER A 162 -8.47 -1.38 -26.28
CA SER A 162 -7.42 -0.56 -25.70
C SER A 162 -7.59 -0.53 -24.18
N LEU A 163 -6.46 -0.50 -23.45
CA LEU A 163 -6.49 -0.26 -22.02
C LEU A 163 -6.59 1.26 -21.76
N PRO A 164 -7.45 1.73 -20.84
CA PRO A 164 -7.76 3.15 -20.70
C PRO A 164 -6.62 3.91 -20.02
N GLN A 165 -6.35 5.10 -20.51
CA GLN A 165 -5.44 6.05 -19.86
C GLN A 165 -6.01 6.64 -18.57
N SER A 166 -7.33 6.79 -18.53
CA SER A 166 -8.17 7.19 -17.41
C SER A 166 -9.63 6.88 -17.75
N PRO A 167 -10.56 6.84 -16.79
CA PRO A 167 -11.98 6.60 -17.04
C PRO A 167 -12.73 7.81 -17.60
N GLN A 168 -12.06 8.73 -18.30
CA GLN A 168 -12.59 10.05 -18.69
C GLN A 168 -13.92 9.99 -19.43
N GLN A 169 -14.08 9.10 -20.40
CA GLN A 169 -15.33 9.02 -21.17
C GLN A 169 -16.49 8.49 -20.32
N PHE A 170 -16.21 7.52 -19.45
CA PHE A 170 -17.23 6.93 -18.60
C PHE A 170 -17.71 7.89 -17.52
N LYS A 171 -16.80 8.61 -16.86
CA LYS A 171 -17.21 9.57 -15.83
C LYS A 171 -18.01 10.74 -16.41
N GLN A 172 -17.70 11.19 -17.62
CA GLN A 172 -18.53 12.18 -18.33
C GLN A 172 -19.93 11.62 -18.67
N LEU A 173 -20.01 10.37 -19.12
CA LEU A 173 -21.31 9.71 -19.37
C LEU A 173 -22.14 9.59 -18.08
N LEU A 174 -21.50 9.34 -16.94
CA LEU A 174 -22.17 9.29 -15.64
C LEU A 174 -22.74 10.66 -15.25
N MET A 175 -21.99 11.76 -15.50
CA MET A 175 -22.52 13.12 -15.29
C MET A 175 -23.75 13.38 -16.16
N VAL A 176 -23.68 13.06 -17.45
CA VAL A 176 -24.83 13.17 -18.36
C VAL A 176 -26.00 12.27 -17.92
N GLY A 177 -25.70 11.11 -17.37
CA GLY A 177 -26.65 10.15 -16.83
C GLY A 177 -27.25 10.53 -15.47
N GLY A 178 -26.85 11.66 -14.87
CA GLY A 178 -27.42 12.17 -13.62
C GLY A 178 -26.69 11.72 -12.35
N ILE A 179 -25.48 11.16 -12.45
CA ILE A 179 -24.61 10.92 -11.30
C ILE A 179 -23.76 12.17 -11.05
N ASP A 180 -24.21 13.04 -10.16
CA ASP A 180 -23.57 14.36 -9.92
C ASP A 180 -22.17 14.30 -9.31
N ARG A 181 -21.85 13.24 -8.60
CA ARG A 181 -20.60 13.07 -7.88
C ARG A 181 -20.10 11.65 -8.05
N TYR A 182 -19.14 11.50 -8.93
CA TYR A 182 -18.48 10.22 -9.21
C TYR A 182 -17.10 10.18 -8.55
N MET A 183 -16.74 9.02 -8.01
CA MET A 183 -15.39 8.68 -7.62
C MET A 183 -15.02 7.25 -8.06
N GLN A 184 -13.74 7.01 -8.25
CA GLN A 184 -13.21 5.66 -8.45
C GLN A 184 -11.74 5.60 -8.08
N ILE A 185 -11.32 4.48 -7.50
CA ILE A 185 -9.90 4.11 -7.40
C ILE A 185 -9.56 3.35 -8.68
N ALA A 186 -9.24 4.09 -9.73
CA ALA A 186 -9.14 3.58 -11.09
C ALA A 186 -7.74 3.05 -11.43
N ARG A 187 -7.69 1.91 -12.15
CA ARG A 187 -6.46 1.44 -12.83
C ARG A 187 -6.32 2.16 -14.15
N CYS A 188 -5.14 2.75 -14.38
CA CYS A 188 -4.83 3.52 -15.56
C CYS A 188 -3.55 3.00 -16.22
N TYR A 189 -3.50 3.11 -17.55
CA TYR A 189 -2.45 2.52 -18.37
C TYR A 189 -1.93 3.53 -19.38
N ARG A 190 -0.61 3.73 -19.44
CA ARG A 190 0.01 4.62 -20.43
C ARG A 190 1.30 4.00 -20.94
N ASP A 191 1.40 3.78 -22.24
CA ASP A 191 2.60 3.26 -22.90
C ASP A 191 3.58 4.43 -23.13
N GLU A 192 4.22 4.86 -22.03
CA GLU A 192 5.20 5.93 -22.02
C GLU A 192 6.53 5.42 -21.47
N ASN A 193 7.59 6.20 -21.65
CA ASN A 193 8.90 5.89 -21.08
C ASN A 193 8.80 5.81 -19.54
N THR A 194 9.20 4.66 -19.01
CA THR A 194 9.19 4.40 -17.56
C THR A 194 10.27 5.19 -16.84
N LYS A 195 9.93 5.64 -15.63
CA LYS A 195 10.85 6.26 -14.65
C LYS A 195 10.52 5.69 -13.28
N PRO A 196 11.38 5.85 -12.26
CA PRO A 196 11.07 5.39 -10.91
C PRO A 196 9.70 5.85 -10.40
N GLU A 197 9.32 7.09 -10.71
CA GLU A 197 8.03 7.71 -10.34
C GLU A 197 6.94 7.60 -11.42
N ARG A 198 7.22 6.98 -12.58
CA ARG A 198 6.28 6.85 -13.70
C ARG A 198 6.22 5.43 -14.21
N GLN A 199 5.22 4.70 -13.75
CA GLN A 199 4.95 3.34 -14.19
C GLN A 199 3.91 3.29 -15.32
N PRO A 200 3.99 2.30 -16.23
CA PRO A 200 3.02 2.14 -17.33
C PRO A 200 1.61 1.78 -16.84
N GLU A 201 1.52 1.18 -15.68
CA GLU A 201 0.28 0.88 -14.97
C GLU A 201 0.32 1.55 -13.58
N PHE A 202 -0.71 2.33 -13.27
CA PHE A 202 -0.79 3.05 -12.01
C PHE A 202 -2.24 3.22 -11.55
N THR A 203 -2.42 3.68 -10.32
CA THR A 203 -3.73 3.93 -9.74
C THR A 203 -3.99 5.42 -9.65
N GLN A 204 -5.17 5.87 -10.08
CA GLN A 204 -5.68 7.22 -9.82
C GLN A 204 -6.83 7.17 -8.83
N LEU A 205 -6.89 8.16 -7.95
CA LEU A 205 -8.16 8.57 -7.38
C LEU A 205 -8.79 9.52 -8.40
N ASP A 206 -9.81 9.05 -9.08
CA ASP A 206 -10.49 9.80 -10.14
C ASP A 206 -11.84 10.32 -9.65
N LEU A 207 -12.09 11.59 -9.86
CA LEU A 207 -13.29 12.29 -9.42
C LEU A 207 -13.91 13.04 -10.59
N GLU A 208 -15.24 13.11 -10.61
CA GLU A 208 -15.98 14.00 -11.50
C GLU A 208 -17.21 14.56 -10.76
N LEU A 209 -17.45 15.85 -10.93
CA LEU A 209 -18.56 16.54 -10.29
C LEU A 209 -19.30 17.42 -11.30
N SER A 210 -20.63 17.37 -11.24
CA SER A 210 -21.52 18.33 -11.90
C SER A 210 -21.78 19.53 -10.99
N PHE A 211 -22.20 20.64 -11.58
CA PHE A 211 -22.68 21.84 -10.86
C PHE A 211 -21.74 22.35 -9.78
N THR A 212 -20.43 22.38 -10.06
CA THR A 212 -19.39 22.75 -9.09
C THR A 212 -18.42 23.76 -9.67
N THR A 213 -17.64 24.39 -8.79
CA THR A 213 -16.58 25.33 -9.13
C THR A 213 -15.20 24.76 -8.82
N GLN A 214 -14.15 25.34 -9.43
CA GLN A 214 -12.77 24.97 -9.13
C GLN A 214 -12.44 25.13 -7.63
N GLY A 215 -13.02 26.15 -6.97
CA GLY A 215 -12.81 26.42 -5.55
C GLY A 215 -13.37 25.31 -4.68
N GLU A 216 -14.58 24.81 -4.97
CA GLU A 216 -15.23 23.73 -4.24
C GLU A 216 -14.50 22.41 -4.40
N ILE A 217 -14.02 22.08 -5.61
CA ILE A 217 -13.22 20.87 -5.83
C ILE A 217 -11.94 20.91 -4.98
N LYS A 218 -11.22 22.03 -4.97
CA LYS A 218 -10.02 22.20 -4.15
C LYS A 218 -10.32 22.02 -2.66
N GLN A 219 -11.42 22.57 -2.17
CA GLN A 219 -11.83 22.40 -0.77
C GLN A 219 -12.17 20.94 -0.42
N ILE A 220 -12.85 20.23 -1.31
CA ILE A 220 -13.15 18.78 -1.13
C ILE A 220 -11.85 18.00 -1.02
N ILE A 221 -10.89 18.22 -1.94
CA ILE A 221 -9.59 17.53 -1.93
C ILE A 221 -8.80 17.84 -0.65
N GLU A 222 -8.74 19.09 -0.22
CA GLU A 222 -8.03 19.47 1.01
C GLU A 222 -8.64 18.84 2.26
N ARG A 223 -9.98 18.82 2.36
CA ARG A 223 -10.68 18.14 3.46
C ARG A 223 -10.48 16.63 3.42
N MET A 224 -10.56 16.03 2.24
CA MET A 224 -10.31 14.61 2.04
C MET A 224 -8.90 14.22 2.51
N LEU A 225 -7.88 14.96 2.10
CA LEU A 225 -6.49 14.70 2.53
C LEU A 225 -6.35 14.80 4.04
N LYS A 226 -6.92 15.83 4.68
CA LYS A 226 -6.90 15.99 6.15
C LYS A 226 -7.60 14.85 6.86
N ALA A 227 -8.78 14.45 6.39
CA ALA A 227 -9.56 13.36 7.00
C ALA A 227 -8.89 11.98 6.85
N SER A 228 -8.15 11.78 5.74
CA SER A 228 -7.54 10.50 5.40
C SER A 228 -6.09 10.38 5.84
N TRP A 229 -5.44 11.47 6.25
CA TRP A 229 -4.02 11.50 6.55
C TRP A 229 -3.62 10.53 7.66
N PRO A 230 -2.52 9.80 7.50
CA PRO A 230 -2.06 8.86 8.52
C PRO A 230 -1.57 9.59 9.78
N LYS A 231 -2.12 9.22 10.94
CA LYS A 231 -1.83 9.89 12.24
C LYS A 231 -0.36 9.82 12.69
N HIS A 232 0.42 8.89 12.16
CA HIS A 232 1.85 8.73 12.51
C HIS A 232 2.78 9.57 11.63
N LEU A 233 2.26 10.21 10.58
CA LEU A 233 3.00 11.17 9.77
C LEU A 233 2.84 12.59 10.35
N PRO A 234 3.80 13.50 10.06
CA PRO A 234 3.64 14.90 10.42
C PRO A 234 2.31 15.46 9.92
N ASP A 235 1.68 16.30 10.71
CA ASP A 235 0.40 16.90 10.35
C ASP A 235 0.50 17.71 9.06
N LEU A 236 -0.57 17.65 8.27
CA LEU A 236 -0.68 18.49 7.08
C LEU A 236 -0.85 19.95 7.49
N MET A 237 -0.32 20.84 6.67
CA MET A 237 -0.52 22.29 6.81
C MET A 237 -2.01 22.62 6.93
N MET A 238 -2.37 23.55 7.79
CA MET A 238 -3.76 24.02 7.92
C MET A 238 -4.29 24.60 6.62
N HIS A 239 -3.44 25.31 5.87
CA HIS A 239 -3.75 25.89 4.58
C HIS A 239 -2.75 25.40 3.53
N PHE A 240 -3.28 24.87 2.42
CA PHE A 240 -2.47 24.49 1.27
C PHE A 240 -2.11 25.75 0.48
N PRO A 241 -0.82 26.06 0.27
CA PRO A 241 -0.40 27.24 -0.47
C PRO A 241 -0.91 27.18 -1.92
N ARG A 242 -1.24 28.35 -2.47
CA ARG A 242 -1.68 28.50 -3.86
C ARG A 242 -0.55 29.12 -4.67
N MET A 243 -0.25 28.52 -5.81
CA MET A 243 0.74 29.05 -6.75
C MET A 243 0.17 29.02 -8.16
N SER A 244 0.31 30.11 -8.89
CA SER A 244 -0.07 30.15 -10.30
C SER A 244 0.94 29.39 -11.16
N TYR A 245 0.52 28.89 -12.33
CA TYR A 245 1.42 28.27 -13.31
C TYR A 245 2.59 29.19 -13.68
N THR A 246 2.29 30.48 -13.93
CA THR A 246 3.29 31.49 -14.25
C THR A 246 4.35 31.62 -13.17
N ASN A 247 3.93 31.73 -11.91
CA ASN A 247 4.87 31.79 -10.77
C ASN A 247 5.66 30.51 -10.59
N ALA A 248 5.04 29.35 -10.74
CA ALA A 248 5.74 28.08 -10.66
C ALA A 248 6.82 27.97 -11.73
N THR A 249 6.50 28.28 -12.97
CA THR A 249 7.44 28.24 -14.09
C THR A 249 8.54 29.31 -13.95
N LEU A 250 8.20 30.52 -13.52
CA LEU A 250 9.17 31.60 -13.34
C LEU A 250 10.16 31.30 -12.21
N LEU A 251 9.68 30.81 -11.07
CA LEU A 251 10.50 30.60 -9.88
C LEU A 251 11.24 29.26 -9.88
N TYR A 252 10.67 28.22 -10.48
CA TYR A 252 11.19 26.85 -10.39
C TYR A 252 11.50 26.21 -11.74
N GLY A 253 11.11 26.83 -12.86
CA GLY A 253 11.31 26.29 -14.20
C GLY A 253 10.40 25.12 -14.58
N ILE A 254 9.49 24.72 -13.70
CA ILE A 254 8.58 23.58 -13.87
C ILE A 254 7.19 23.88 -13.30
N ALA A 255 6.16 23.20 -13.84
CA ALA A 255 4.77 23.38 -13.41
C ALA A 255 4.45 22.75 -12.05
N THR A 256 5.25 21.80 -11.59
CA THR A 256 5.07 21.05 -10.31
C THR A 256 6.33 21.17 -9.45
N PRO A 257 6.55 22.33 -8.79
CA PRO A 257 7.78 22.60 -8.07
C PRO A 257 7.92 21.78 -6.80
N GLU A 258 9.15 21.37 -6.51
CA GLU A 258 9.53 20.76 -5.24
C GLU A 258 9.87 21.87 -4.24
N HIS A 259 8.95 22.13 -3.31
CA HIS A 259 9.08 23.25 -2.34
C HIS A 259 10.18 23.08 -1.29
N ARG A 260 10.74 21.87 -1.13
CA ARG A 260 11.89 21.63 -0.24
C ARG A 260 13.19 22.16 -0.82
N LEU A 261 13.24 22.35 -2.13
CA LEU A 261 14.37 22.97 -2.82
C LEU A 261 14.19 24.49 -2.74
N GLN A 262 14.79 25.11 -1.73
CA GLN A 262 14.96 26.58 -1.70
C GLN A 262 16.04 26.96 -2.72
N ARG A 263 15.69 27.85 -3.65
CA ARG A 263 16.64 28.56 -4.52
C ARG A 263 17.00 29.91 -3.90
#